data_6cea4439826256af0d8106f2cd65fda2
#
_entry.id   6cea4439826256af0d8106f2cd65fda2
#
_cell.length_a   1.000
_cell.length_b   1.000
_cell.length_c   1.000
_cell.angle_alpha   90.00
_cell.angle_beta   90.00
_cell.angle_gamma   90.00
#
_symmetry.space_group_name_H-M   'P 1'
#
loop_
_entity.id
_entity.type
_entity.pdbx_description
1 polymer ?
#
loop_
_entity_poly.entity_id
_entity_poly.type
_entity_poly.pdbx_seq_one_letter_code
_entity_poly.pdbx_strand_id
1 'polypeptide(L)'
;MLYTEEQVAFLKCMDFMRLGQAVDHKQWQSASMIVRRLDDMAHEAGINDFERAFTGIRQSINRKNMAEAKQILSIIVNKRAKYLNDMAKINL
;
A
#
# COMPACT_ATOMS: atom_id res chain seq x y z
N MET A 1 -9.43 -19.13 -7.63
CA MET A 1 -10.12 -18.25 -6.65
C MET A 1 -10.28 -16.87 -7.24
N LEU A 2 -11.50 -16.39 -7.29
CA LEU A 2 -11.77 -15.05 -7.82
C LEU A 2 -11.61 -14.01 -6.74
N TYR A 3 -11.09 -12.84 -7.11
CA TYR A 3 -10.99 -11.71 -6.20
C TYR A 3 -12.33 -11.00 -6.06
N THR A 4 -12.64 -10.52 -4.85
CA THR A 4 -13.84 -9.73 -4.61
C THR A 4 -13.69 -8.33 -5.20
N GLU A 5 -14.81 -7.61 -5.34
CA GLU A 5 -14.78 -6.21 -5.81
C GLU A 5 -13.94 -5.33 -4.90
N GLU A 6 -14.04 -5.54 -3.57
CA GLU A 6 -13.27 -4.79 -2.58
C GLU A 6 -11.78 -5.06 -2.71
N GLN A 7 -11.40 -6.33 -2.97
CA GLN A 7 -10.00 -6.68 -3.18
C GLN A 7 -9.45 -6.03 -4.45
N VAL A 8 -10.20 -6.08 -5.55
CA VAL A 8 -9.79 -5.44 -6.81
C VAL A 8 -9.65 -3.93 -6.61
N ALA A 9 -10.63 -3.30 -5.95
CA ALA A 9 -10.62 -1.86 -5.70
C ALA A 9 -9.38 -1.46 -4.88
N PHE A 10 -9.06 -2.21 -3.82
CA PHE A 10 -7.87 -1.95 -3.02
C PHE A 10 -6.60 -2.09 -3.84
N LEU A 11 -6.44 -3.21 -4.55
CA LEU A 11 -5.20 -3.51 -5.27
C LEU A 11 -4.95 -2.57 -6.45
N LYS A 12 -6.01 -2.03 -7.05
CA LYS A 12 -5.91 -1.08 -8.17
C LYS A 12 -6.01 0.38 -7.74
N CYS A 13 -6.05 0.64 -6.44
CA CYS A 13 -6.17 1.98 -5.91
C CYS A 13 -4.97 2.85 -6.27
N MET A 14 -5.24 4.09 -6.70
CA MET A 14 -4.19 5.05 -7.04
C MET A 14 -3.39 5.53 -5.83
N ASP A 15 -3.89 5.28 -4.63
CA ASP A 15 -3.21 5.70 -3.39
C ASP A 15 -1.84 5.04 -3.23
N PHE A 16 -1.60 3.87 -3.81
CA PHE A 16 -0.26 3.28 -3.81
C PHE A 16 0.75 4.20 -4.51
N MET A 17 0.38 4.72 -5.68
CA MET A 17 1.24 5.66 -6.41
C MET A 17 1.36 6.99 -5.66
N ARG A 18 0.25 7.49 -5.13
CA ARG A 18 0.24 8.74 -4.37
C ARG A 18 1.11 8.66 -3.12
N LEU A 19 1.13 7.50 -2.47
CA LEU A 19 2.00 7.27 -1.32
C LEU A 19 3.47 7.45 -1.70
N GLY A 20 3.89 6.84 -2.81
CA GLY A 20 5.25 6.99 -3.32
C GLY A 20 5.60 8.45 -3.58
N GLN A 21 4.70 9.19 -4.24
CA GLN A 21 4.90 10.61 -4.53
C GLN A 21 5.01 11.43 -3.24
N ALA A 22 4.12 11.18 -2.28
CA ALA A 22 4.12 11.91 -1.02
C ALA A 22 5.42 11.70 -0.23
N VAL A 23 5.92 10.47 -0.20
CA VAL A 23 7.19 10.16 0.46
C VAL A 23 8.35 10.86 -0.27
N ASP A 24 8.41 10.77 -1.60
CA ASP A 24 9.46 11.38 -2.40
C ASP A 24 9.53 12.89 -2.22
N HIS A 25 8.39 13.55 -2.04
CA HIS A 25 8.29 15.00 -1.87
C HIS A 25 8.24 15.42 -0.39
N LYS A 26 8.50 14.50 0.52
CA LYS A 26 8.51 14.76 1.98
C LYS A 26 7.19 15.35 2.48
N GLN A 27 6.10 14.97 1.85
CA GLN A 27 4.74 15.39 2.26
C GLN A 27 4.25 14.41 3.32
N TRP A 28 4.81 14.50 4.52
CA TRP A 28 4.63 13.51 5.57
C TRP A 28 3.19 13.39 6.05
N GLN A 29 2.49 14.51 6.17
CA GLN A 29 1.09 14.49 6.60
C GLN A 29 0.21 13.80 5.56
N SER A 30 0.39 14.13 4.28
CA SER A 30 -0.34 13.47 3.19
C SER A 30 -0.03 11.99 3.14
N ALA A 31 1.25 11.63 3.27
CA ALA A 31 1.67 10.22 3.29
C ALA A 31 0.98 9.45 4.40
N SER A 32 0.92 10.03 5.60
CA SER A 32 0.26 9.40 6.75
C SER A 32 -1.23 9.15 6.49
N MET A 33 -1.91 10.12 5.90
CA MET A 33 -3.33 9.99 5.56
C MET A 33 -3.56 8.90 4.50
N ILE A 34 -2.68 8.83 3.51
CA ILE A 34 -2.78 7.83 2.45
C ILE A 34 -2.61 6.43 3.01
N VAL A 35 -1.62 6.22 3.89
CA VAL A 35 -1.41 4.91 4.52
C VAL A 35 -2.63 4.50 5.32
N ARG A 36 -3.25 5.43 6.04
CA ARG A 36 -4.46 5.14 6.81
C ARG A 36 -5.59 4.65 5.90
N ARG A 37 -5.80 5.34 4.78
CA ARG A 37 -6.84 4.93 3.82
C ARG A 37 -6.55 3.55 3.24
N LEU A 38 -5.30 3.30 2.86
CA LEU A 38 -4.90 1.99 2.33
C LEU A 38 -5.12 0.89 3.36
N ASP A 39 -4.77 1.14 4.61
CA ASP A 39 -4.94 0.18 5.69
C ASP A 39 -6.43 -0.14 5.91
N ASP A 40 -7.28 0.89 5.91
CA ASP A 40 -8.72 0.70 6.05
C ASP A 40 -9.29 -0.12 4.88
N MET A 41 -8.87 0.19 3.66
CA MET A 41 -9.31 -0.56 2.47
C MET A 41 -8.86 -2.01 2.53
N ALA A 42 -7.63 -2.26 2.98
CA ALA A 42 -7.11 -3.62 3.12
C ALA A 42 -7.94 -4.43 4.12
N HIS A 43 -8.30 -3.81 5.25
CA HIS A 43 -9.14 -4.46 6.26
C HIS A 43 -10.51 -4.81 5.70
N GLU A 44 -11.15 -3.88 5.00
CA GLU A 44 -12.46 -4.11 4.37
C GLU A 44 -12.39 -5.21 3.32
N ALA A 45 -11.29 -5.29 2.61
CA ALA A 45 -11.08 -6.31 1.57
C ALA A 45 -10.66 -7.66 2.14
N GLY A 46 -10.35 -7.74 3.43
CA GLY A 46 -9.87 -8.97 4.07
C GLY A 46 -8.45 -9.34 3.67
N ILE A 47 -7.66 -8.38 3.20
CA ILE A 47 -6.26 -8.59 2.83
C ILE A 47 -5.39 -8.14 3.99
N ASN A 48 -4.79 -9.08 4.71
CA ASN A 48 -4.09 -8.80 5.96
C ASN A 48 -2.56 -8.78 5.86
N ASP A 49 -2.01 -9.22 4.75
CA ASP A 49 -0.56 -9.37 4.61
C ASP A 49 0.18 -8.04 4.34
N PHE A 50 -0.53 -6.92 4.19
CA PHE A 50 0.06 -5.59 4.15
C PHE A 50 0.18 -4.94 5.53
N GLU A 51 -0.48 -5.49 6.54
CA GLU A 51 -0.65 -4.84 7.84
C GLU A 51 0.69 -4.45 8.48
N ARG A 52 1.65 -5.38 8.50
CA ARG A 52 2.97 -5.12 9.07
C ARG A 52 3.71 -4.01 8.32
N ALA A 53 3.64 -4.03 6.99
CA ALA A 53 4.28 -3.01 6.17
C ALA A 53 3.64 -1.64 6.35
N PHE A 54 2.31 -1.59 6.43
CA PHE A 54 1.62 -0.32 6.69
C PHE A 54 1.94 0.25 8.07
N THR A 55 2.02 -0.60 9.10
CA THR A 55 2.45 -0.17 10.44
C THR A 55 3.87 0.37 10.41
N GLY A 56 4.77 -0.35 9.75
CA GLY A 56 6.18 0.06 9.65
C GLY A 56 6.36 1.38 8.93
N ILE A 57 5.71 1.56 7.79
CA ILE A 57 5.85 2.82 7.03
C ILE A 57 5.23 4.00 7.77
N ARG A 58 4.13 3.77 8.50
CA ARG A 58 3.53 4.82 9.33
C ARG A 58 4.51 5.31 10.39
N GLN A 59 5.23 4.39 11.05
CA GLN A 59 6.26 4.75 12.03
C GLN A 59 7.39 5.54 11.37
N SER A 60 7.84 5.11 10.19
CA SER A 60 8.89 5.81 9.44
C SER A 60 8.47 7.23 9.06
N ILE A 61 7.22 7.39 8.63
CA ILE A 61 6.64 8.69 8.29
C ILE A 61 6.59 9.60 9.52
N ASN A 62 6.17 9.06 10.66
CA ASN A 62 6.11 9.82 11.91
C ASN A 62 7.49 10.31 12.34
N ARG A 63 8.54 9.53 12.06
CA ARG A 63 9.92 9.92 12.36
C ARG A 63 10.56 10.72 11.23
N LYS A 64 9.84 10.91 10.13
CA LYS A 64 10.35 11.59 8.93
C LYS A 64 11.62 10.93 8.40
N ASN A 65 11.68 9.61 8.50
CA ASN A 65 12.83 8.82 8.06
C ASN A 65 12.62 8.39 6.61
N MET A 66 13.17 9.16 5.69
CA MET A 66 13.00 8.94 4.24
C MET A 66 13.56 7.59 3.80
N ALA A 67 14.76 7.23 4.25
CA ALA A 67 15.42 6.00 3.83
C ALA A 67 14.60 4.77 4.23
N GLU A 68 14.15 4.74 5.48
CA GLU A 68 13.34 3.63 5.99
C GLU A 68 11.97 3.57 5.29
N ALA A 69 11.35 4.74 5.11
CA ALA A 69 10.04 4.80 4.43
C ALA A 69 10.15 4.26 2.99
N LYS A 70 11.20 4.59 2.27
CA LYS A 70 11.41 4.08 0.91
C LYS A 70 11.65 2.58 0.87
N GLN A 71 12.38 2.03 1.84
CA GLN A 71 12.57 0.59 1.95
C GLN A 71 11.25 -0.14 2.13
N ILE A 72 10.43 0.34 3.04
CA ILE A 72 9.13 -0.29 3.32
C ILE A 72 8.18 -0.09 2.14
N LEU A 73 8.21 1.08 1.50
CA LEU A 73 7.43 1.34 0.30
C LEU A 73 7.74 0.33 -0.80
N SER A 74 9.01 -0.02 -0.97
CA SER A 74 9.43 -1.04 -1.93
C SER A 74 8.79 -2.39 -1.62
N ILE A 75 8.71 -2.76 -0.35
CA ILE A 75 8.04 -4.00 0.09
C ILE A 75 6.55 -3.95 -0.27
N ILE A 76 5.90 -2.82 -0.01
CA ILE A 76 4.48 -2.61 -0.32
C ILE A 76 4.22 -2.75 -1.82
N VAL A 77 5.04 -2.08 -2.64
CA VAL A 77 4.93 -2.11 -4.11
C VAL A 77 5.12 -3.52 -4.64
N ASN A 78 6.13 -4.25 -4.14
CA ASN A 78 6.40 -5.60 -4.58
C ASN A 78 5.28 -6.57 -4.19
N LYS A 79 4.73 -6.41 -3.00
CA LYS A 79 3.62 -7.24 -2.54
C LYS A 79 2.37 -7.00 -3.40
N ARG A 80 2.07 -5.74 -3.68
CA ARG A 80 0.97 -5.37 -4.57
C ARG A 80 1.15 -5.95 -5.98
N ALA A 81 2.38 -5.88 -6.50
CA ALA A 81 2.67 -6.40 -7.85
C ALA A 81 2.40 -7.89 -7.94
N LYS A 82 2.70 -8.66 -6.90
CA LYS A 82 2.39 -10.10 -6.87
C LYS A 82 0.89 -10.35 -6.97
N TYR A 83 0.09 -9.58 -6.24
CA TYR A 83 -1.37 -9.68 -6.33
C TYR A 83 -1.88 -9.33 -7.73
N LEU A 84 -1.36 -8.26 -8.33
CA LEU A 84 -1.77 -7.84 -9.67
C LEU A 84 -1.42 -8.89 -10.71
N ASN A 85 -0.24 -9.51 -10.61
CA ASN A 85 0.14 -10.61 -11.50
C ASN A 85 -0.79 -11.79 -11.34
N ASP A 86 -1.14 -12.14 -10.12
CA ASP A 86 -2.05 -13.23 -9.82
C ASP A 86 -3.44 -12.97 -10.41
N MET A 87 -3.94 -11.75 -10.26
CA MET A 87 -5.22 -11.34 -10.83
C MET A 87 -5.21 -11.45 -12.36
N ALA A 88 -4.13 -11.04 -13.00
CA ALA A 88 -3.99 -11.11 -14.47
C ALA A 88 -4.05 -12.54 -14.96
N LYS A 89 -3.48 -13.49 -14.22
CA LYS A 89 -3.51 -14.92 -14.58
C LYS A 89 -4.92 -15.49 -14.48
N ILE A 90 -5.68 -15.07 -13.49
CA ILE A 90 -7.04 -15.55 -13.27
C ILE A 90 -7.99 -15.04 -14.35
N ASN A 91 -7.78 -13.82 -14.84
CA ASN A 91 -8.66 -13.15 -15.79
C ASN A 91 -8.34 -13.49 -17.26
N LEU A 92 -7.35 -14.33 -17.48
CA LEU A 92 -7.08 -14.86 -18.80
C LEU A 92 -7.96 -16.09 -19.08
#